data_f924f92718142362abb12bce0f816f0b
#
_entry.id   f924f92718142362abb12bce0f816f0b
#
_cell.length_a   1.000
_cell.length_b   1.000
_cell.length_c   1.000
_cell.angle_alpha   90.00
_cell.angle_beta   90.00
_cell.angle_gamma   90.00
#
_symmetry.space_group_name_H-M   'P 1'
#
loop_
_entity.id
_entity.type
_entity.pdbx_description
1 polymer ?
#
loop_
_entity_poly.entity_id
_entity_poly.type
_entity_poly.pdbx_seq_one_letter_code
_entity_poly.pdbx_strand_id
1 'polypeptide(L)'
;HLFLGSESSSYSSVDAYLSNEQLNWFDNKLAEYEKENKPVFVYLHQSLSNTVAGSLKNQGWNGITQDEQFRNIISKYKNVLFFNGHSHWDLNSYQTMYTKDDNLPNIFNTASVAYLWSSYYLNTGEYLKGSQGYYVEVYEDKILVLGRDFTNSKWIPSACFIANI
;
A
#
# COMPACT_ATOMS: atom_id res chain seq x y z
N HIS A 1 6.76 9.07 9.05
CA HIS A 1 6.97 8.04 8.04
C HIS A 1 7.64 6.84 8.67
N LEU A 2 7.06 5.65 8.54
CA LEU A 2 7.61 4.37 8.99
C LEU A 2 7.88 3.48 7.78
N PHE A 3 9.11 3.02 7.65
CA PHE A 3 9.53 2.13 6.57
C PHE A 3 9.83 0.75 7.16
N LEU A 4 9.15 -0.26 6.64
CA LEU A 4 9.34 -1.65 6.99
C LEU A 4 10.05 -2.38 5.84
N GLY A 5 10.81 -3.40 6.16
CA GLY A 5 11.52 -4.20 5.19
C GLY A 5 11.39 -5.69 5.45
N SER A 6 11.36 -6.49 4.38
CA SER A 6 11.43 -7.93 4.53
C SER A 6 12.78 -8.35 5.09
N GLU A 7 12.76 -9.21 6.12
CA GLU A 7 13.94 -9.81 6.76
C GLU A 7 14.15 -11.26 6.26
N SER A 8 13.52 -11.62 5.13
CA SER A 8 13.73 -12.93 4.52
C SER A 8 15.20 -13.12 4.13
N SER A 9 15.78 -14.24 4.53
CA SER A 9 17.13 -14.66 4.12
C SER A 9 17.19 -15.18 2.68
N SER A 10 16.03 -15.40 2.04
CA SER A 10 15.94 -15.90 0.67
C SER A 10 15.72 -14.76 -0.31
N TYR A 11 16.67 -14.53 -1.20
CA TYR A 11 16.55 -13.58 -2.30
C TYR A 11 15.47 -13.96 -3.34
N SER A 12 14.99 -15.19 -3.30
CA SER A 12 13.91 -15.67 -4.19
C SER A 12 12.53 -15.56 -3.55
N SER A 13 12.44 -15.17 -2.29
CA SER A 13 11.14 -14.98 -1.64
C SER A 13 10.47 -13.73 -2.17
N VAL A 14 9.27 -13.90 -2.68
CA VAL A 14 8.41 -12.78 -3.11
C VAL A 14 7.58 -12.23 -1.94
N ASP A 15 7.46 -13.01 -0.85
CA ASP A 15 6.76 -12.61 0.37
C ASP A 15 7.66 -11.80 1.29
N ALA A 16 7.08 -10.85 1.99
CA ALA A 16 7.75 -10.18 3.09
C ALA A 16 7.67 -11.06 4.34
N TYR A 17 8.82 -11.39 4.89
CA TYR A 17 8.92 -11.91 6.26
C TYR A 17 9.27 -10.78 7.22
N LEU A 18 8.45 -10.58 8.24
CA LEU A 18 8.66 -9.59 9.29
C LEU A 18 8.89 -10.33 10.62
N SER A 19 10.03 -10.10 11.24
CA SER A 19 10.32 -10.70 12.56
C SER A 19 9.40 -10.14 13.65
N ASN A 20 9.25 -10.88 14.73
CA ASN A 20 8.53 -10.38 15.90
C ASN A 20 9.17 -9.10 16.47
N GLU A 21 10.48 -8.94 16.33
CA GLU A 21 11.19 -7.74 16.75
C GLU A 21 10.75 -6.53 15.94
N GLN A 22 10.70 -6.64 14.60
CA GLN A 22 10.23 -5.58 13.73
C GLN A 22 8.73 -5.28 13.94
N LEU A 23 7.90 -6.30 14.12
CA LEU A 23 6.48 -6.12 14.40
C LEU A 23 6.23 -5.42 15.73
N ASN A 24 6.96 -5.77 16.78
CA ASN A 24 6.89 -5.10 18.09
C ASN A 24 7.39 -3.65 18.00
N TRP A 25 8.48 -3.41 17.29
CA TRP A 25 8.98 -2.06 17.05
C TRP A 25 7.93 -1.22 16.31
N PHE A 26 7.29 -1.79 15.30
CA PHE A 26 6.25 -1.14 14.51
C PHE A 26 5.03 -0.76 15.36
N ASP A 27 4.51 -1.69 16.17
CA ASP A 27 3.39 -1.46 17.10
C ASP A 27 3.72 -0.33 18.09
N ASN A 28 4.91 -0.37 18.69
CA ASN A 28 5.38 0.65 19.63
C ASN A 28 5.47 2.04 18.96
N LYS A 29 5.97 2.11 17.72
CA LYS A 29 6.08 3.38 17.00
C LYS A 29 4.72 3.94 16.60
N LEU A 30 3.79 3.11 16.17
CA LEU A 30 2.42 3.56 15.92
C LEU A 30 1.76 4.08 17.21
N ALA A 31 1.93 3.39 18.33
CA ALA A 31 1.41 3.83 19.64
C ALA A 31 2.03 5.15 20.12
N GLU A 32 3.28 5.41 19.78
CA GLU A 32 3.96 6.68 20.06
C GLU A 32 3.32 7.83 19.27
N TYR A 33 3.14 7.66 17.96
CA TYR A 33 2.62 8.70 17.06
C TYR A 33 1.10 8.90 17.17
N GLU A 34 0.35 7.88 17.56
CA GLU A 34 -1.10 8.02 17.83
C GLU A 34 -1.38 9.11 18.89
N LYS A 35 -0.49 9.26 19.88
CA LYS A 35 -0.61 10.30 20.92
C LYS A 35 -0.48 11.71 20.38
N GLU A 36 0.17 11.89 19.25
CA GLU A 36 0.32 13.18 18.59
C GLU A 36 -0.89 13.55 17.71
N ASN A 37 -1.81 12.62 17.50
CA ASN A 37 -2.97 12.74 16.60
C ASN A 37 -2.60 13.22 15.19
N LYS A 38 -1.47 12.75 14.67
CA LYS A 38 -0.95 13.07 13.35
C LYS A 38 -1.03 11.87 12.42
N PRO A 39 -1.17 12.09 11.11
CA PRO A 39 -1.15 10.99 10.15
C PRO A 39 0.21 10.28 10.14
N VAL A 40 0.18 8.96 10.10
CA VAL A 40 1.36 8.11 10.00
C VAL A 40 1.38 7.41 8.65
N PHE A 41 2.39 7.70 7.87
CA PHE A 41 2.63 7.07 6.58
C PHE A 41 3.48 5.84 6.78
N VAL A 42 2.94 4.67 6.45
CA VAL A 42 3.59 3.36 6.56
C VAL A 42 3.93 2.85 5.16
N TYR A 43 5.13 2.32 5.00
CA TYR A 43 5.64 1.79 3.75
C TYR A 43 6.19 0.40 3.93
N LEU A 44 5.73 -0.53 3.10
CA LEU A 44 6.30 -1.86 2.93
C LEU A 44 6.11 -2.26 1.48
N HIS A 45 7.09 -2.92 0.87
CA HIS A 45 7.01 -3.30 -0.53
C HIS A 45 5.82 -4.22 -0.82
N GLN A 46 5.56 -5.21 0.03
CA GLN A 46 4.45 -6.15 -0.12
C GLN A 46 3.16 -5.62 0.50
N SER A 47 2.04 -6.02 -0.08
CA SER A 47 0.70 -5.65 0.37
C SER A 47 0.13 -6.64 1.39
N LEU A 48 -0.92 -6.19 2.09
CA LEU A 48 -1.82 -7.09 2.81
C LEU A 48 -2.69 -7.89 1.83
N SER A 49 -2.90 -9.16 2.14
CA SER A 49 -3.73 -10.04 1.31
C SER A 49 -5.15 -9.50 1.15
N ASN A 50 -5.70 -9.64 -0.04
CA ASN A 50 -7.08 -9.29 -0.34
C ASN A 50 -7.48 -7.85 0.03
N THR A 51 -6.59 -6.89 -0.21
CA THR A 51 -6.86 -5.47 -0.01
C THR A 51 -6.82 -4.66 -1.31
N VAL A 52 -5.68 -4.54 -1.95
CA VAL A 52 -5.49 -3.71 -3.15
C VAL A 52 -5.16 -4.55 -4.38
N ALA A 53 -5.24 -3.94 -5.55
CA ALA A 53 -4.88 -4.54 -6.84
C ALA A 53 -3.56 -5.32 -6.76
N GLY A 54 -3.55 -6.54 -7.25
CA GLY A 54 -2.46 -7.50 -7.15
C GLY A 54 -2.52 -8.41 -5.91
N SER A 55 -3.16 -7.98 -4.83
CA SER A 55 -3.31 -8.79 -3.60
C SER A 55 -4.68 -9.46 -3.46
N LEU A 56 -5.60 -9.22 -4.39
CA LEU A 56 -6.95 -9.77 -4.32
C LEU A 56 -6.95 -11.29 -4.48
N LYS A 57 -7.93 -11.96 -3.89
CA LYS A 57 -8.03 -13.41 -3.72
C LYS A 57 -7.68 -14.25 -4.96
N ASN A 58 -7.93 -13.73 -6.15
CA ASN A 58 -7.72 -14.47 -7.41
C ASN A 58 -6.52 -13.94 -8.23
N GLN A 59 -5.71 -13.06 -7.66
CA GLN A 59 -4.61 -12.42 -8.40
C GLN A 59 -3.24 -13.05 -8.17
N GLY A 60 -3.13 -13.95 -7.18
CA GLY A 60 -1.98 -14.84 -6.99
C GLY A 60 -0.68 -14.18 -6.52
N TRP A 61 -0.69 -12.88 -6.23
CA TRP A 61 0.47 -12.21 -5.67
C TRP A 61 0.49 -12.42 -4.15
N ASN A 62 1.62 -12.90 -3.68
CA ASN A 62 1.86 -13.07 -2.27
C ASN A 62 2.15 -11.72 -1.61
N GLY A 63 2.07 -11.67 -0.30
CA GLY A 63 2.16 -10.44 0.45
C GLY A 63 3.05 -10.54 1.67
N ILE A 64 2.46 -10.33 2.84
CA ILE A 64 3.16 -10.38 4.12
C ILE A 64 2.94 -11.77 4.73
N THR A 65 4.02 -12.49 5.09
CA THR A 65 3.92 -13.81 5.72
C THR A 65 3.13 -13.76 7.04
N GLN A 66 3.33 -12.69 7.81
CA GLN A 66 2.62 -12.43 9.07
C GLN A 66 1.39 -11.54 8.87
N ASP A 67 0.61 -11.76 7.81
CA ASP A 67 -0.53 -10.92 7.41
C ASP A 67 -1.49 -10.65 8.57
N GLU A 68 -1.91 -11.69 9.30
CA GLU A 68 -2.83 -11.56 10.43
C GLU A 68 -2.25 -10.72 11.57
N GLN A 69 -0.97 -10.94 11.92
CA GLN A 69 -0.32 -10.16 12.97
C GLN A 69 -0.19 -8.69 12.56
N PHE A 70 0.19 -8.44 11.31
CA PHE A 70 0.30 -7.09 10.78
C PHE A 70 -1.05 -6.36 10.77
N ARG A 71 -2.14 -7.04 10.36
CA ARG A 71 -3.52 -6.51 10.45
C ARG A 71 -3.88 -6.16 11.87
N ASN A 72 -3.64 -7.06 12.82
CA ASN A 72 -3.94 -6.84 14.22
C ASN A 72 -3.17 -5.66 14.83
N ILE A 73 -2.00 -5.33 14.31
CA ILE A 73 -1.26 -4.13 14.71
C ILE A 73 -1.88 -2.88 14.07
N ILE A 74 -1.95 -2.84 12.74
CA ILE A 74 -2.30 -1.62 12.02
C ILE A 74 -3.75 -1.17 12.24
N SER A 75 -4.65 -2.11 12.56
CA SER A 75 -6.06 -1.83 12.85
C SER A 75 -6.32 -1.08 14.17
N LYS A 76 -5.35 -1.08 15.09
CA LYS A 76 -5.48 -0.37 16.37
C LYS A 76 -5.43 1.15 16.20
N TYR A 77 -4.83 1.64 15.11
CA TYR A 77 -4.43 3.04 14.94
C TYR A 77 -5.24 3.73 13.84
N LYS A 78 -5.77 4.93 14.17
CA LYS A 78 -6.78 5.60 13.34
C LYS A 78 -6.21 6.36 12.15
N ASN A 79 -5.06 7.01 12.33
CA ASN A 79 -4.51 7.96 11.37
C ASN A 79 -3.36 7.35 10.54
N VAL A 80 -3.49 6.09 10.16
CA VAL A 80 -2.50 5.37 9.35
C VAL A 80 -2.90 5.37 7.88
N LEU A 81 -1.92 5.61 7.01
CA LEU A 81 -2.00 5.39 5.57
C LEU A 81 -0.90 4.41 5.17
N PHE A 82 -1.27 3.28 4.60
CA PHE A 82 -0.33 2.23 4.22
C PHE A 82 -0.11 2.21 2.70
N PHE A 83 1.13 2.42 2.28
CA PHE A 83 1.56 2.40 0.89
C PHE A 83 2.40 1.16 0.60
N ASN A 84 2.02 0.44 -0.45
CA ASN A 84 2.72 -0.76 -0.90
C ASN A 84 2.88 -0.76 -2.43
N GLY A 85 3.71 -1.65 -2.94
CA GLY A 85 3.97 -1.83 -4.36
C GLY A 85 3.87 -3.29 -4.75
N HIS A 86 4.98 -3.90 -5.13
CA HIS A 86 5.16 -5.32 -5.45
C HIS A 86 4.42 -5.80 -6.71
N SER A 87 3.12 -5.59 -6.78
CA SER A 87 2.28 -6.07 -7.88
C SER A 87 2.51 -5.33 -9.21
N HIS A 88 3.04 -4.10 -9.15
CA HIS A 88 3.24 -3.20 -10.29
C HIS A 88 1.97 -2.85 -11.08
N TRP A 89 0.80 -3.11 -10.53
CA TRP A 89 -0.46 -2.88 -11.22
C TRP A 89 -0.69 -1.40 -11.43
N ASP A 90 -1.11 -1.03 -12.64
CA ASP A 90 -1.35 0.37 -13.00
C ASP A 90 -2.50 0.98 -12.19
N LEU A 91 -2.47 2.30 -12.03
CA LEU A 91 -3.43 3.04 -11.20
C LEU A 91 -4.84 3.15 -11.81
N ASN A 92 -5.06 2.67 -13.03
CA ASN A 92 -6.41 2.52 -13.58
C ASN A 92 -7.02 1.14 -13.30
N SER A 93 -6.25 0.24 -12.67
CA SER A 93 -6.73 -1.07 -12.27
C SER A 93 -7.82 -0.98 -11.19
N TYR A 94 -8.66 -2.00 -11.15
CA TYR A 94 -9.66 -2.10 -10.10
C TYR A 94 -9.01 -2.19 -8.72
N GLN A 95 -9.53 -1.41 -7.77
CA GLN A 95 -9.14 -1.44 -6.35
C GLN A 95 -7.65 -1.11 -6.10
N THR A 96 -7.13 -0.06 -6.69
CA THR A 96 -5.79 0.47 -6.38
C THR A 96 -5.71 1.08 -4.99
N MET A 97 -6.84 1.39 -4.39
CA MET A 97 -7.00 1.81 -3.00
C MET A 97 -7.99 0.90 -2.27
N TYR A 98 -7.64 0.48 -1.06
CA TYR A 98 -8.56 -0.08 -0.08
C TYR A 98 -8.99 1.04 0.85
N THR A 99 -10.28 1.32 0.86
CA THR A 99 -10.84 2.38 1.71
C THR A 99 -10.90 1.89 3.14
N LYS A 100 -10.49 2.76 4.06
CA LYS A 100 -10.62 2.55 5.50
C LYS A 100 -12.01 2.03 5.86
N ASP A 101 -12.04 0.90 6.51
CA ASP A 101 -13.20 0.35 7.20
C ASP A 101 -12.95 0.31 8.71
N ASP A 102 -13.87 -0.27 9.48
CA ASP A 102 -13.74 -0.35 10.94
C ASP A 102 -12.53 -1.19 11.40
N ASN A 103 -11.90 -1.93 10.50
CA ASN A 103 -10.86 -2.90 10.81
C ASN A 103 -9.49 -2.57 10.23
N LEU A 104 -9.41 -1.80 9.14
CA LEU A 104 -8.14 -1.49 8.49
C LEU A 104 -8.06 -0.02 8.06
N PRO A 105 -6.87 0.59 8.04
CA PRO A 105 -6.67 1.94 7.52
C PRO A 105 -6.80 2.01 6.00
N ASN A 106 -6.63 3.21 5.42
CA ASN A 106 -6.50 3.37 3.99
C ASN A 106 -5.20 2.74 3.48
N ILE A 107 -5.29 1.86 2.45
CA ILE A 107 -4.16 1.15 1.86
C ILE A 107 -4.08 1.49 0.37
N PHE A 108 -2.89 1.76 -0.13
CA PHE A 108 -2.65 2.21 -1.50
C PHE A 108 -1.62 1.32 -2.20
N ASN A 109 -1.98 0.79 -3.38
CA ASN A 109 -1.01 0.22 -4.30
C ASN A 109 -0.37 1.35 -5.11
N THR A 110 0.95 1.49 -5.02
CA THR A 110 1.69 2.62 -5.62
C THR A 110 2.08 2.42 -7.08
N ALA A 111 1.61 1.36 -7.73
CA ALA A 111 1.98 0.99 -9.09
C ALA A 111 3.50 0.75 -9.29
N SER A 112 4.07 1.24 -10.38
CA SER A 112 5.50 1.14 -10.67
C SER A 112 5.98 2.31 -11.51
N VAL A 113 7.21 2.73 -11.29
CA VAL A 113 7.85 3.79 -12.09
C VAL A 113 8.49 3.26 -13.39
N ALA A 114 8.57 1.94 -13.58
CA ALA A 114 9.29 1.37 -14.72
C ALA A 114 8.67 0.10 -15.32
N TYR A 115 7.74 -0.55 -14.66
CA TYR A 115 7.31 -1.88 -15.04
C TYR A 115 5.85 -2.12 -14.63
N LEU A 116 4.92 -1.54 -15.41
CA LEU A 116 3.50 -1.60 -15.11
C LEU A 116 2.85 -2.89 -15.63
N TRP A 117 1.89 -3.38 -14.87
CA TRP A 117 0.96 -4.42 -15.29
C TRP A 117 -0.46 -3.86 -15.31
N SER A 118 -1.22 -4.20 -16.34
CA SER A 118 -2.66 -3.96 -16.41
C SER A 118 -3.41 -5.25 -16.28
N SER A 119 -4.52 -5.25 -15.57
CA SER A 119 -5.49 -6.32 -15.63
C SER A 119 -6.89 -5.75 -15.71
N TYR A 120 -7.48 -5.84 -16.88
CA TYR A 120 -8.90 -5.56 -17.05
C TYR A 120 -9.79 -6.66 -16.46
N TYR A 121 -9.28 -7.90 -16.38
CA TYR A 121 -10.00 -9.07 -15.88
C TYR A 121 -9.08 -9.98 -15.09
N LEU A 122 -9.24 -9.98 -13.86
CA LEU A 122 -8.85 -10.87 -12.73
C LEU A 122 -7.61 -11.80 -12.84
N ASN A 123 -7.03 -12.14 -13.97
CA ASN A 123 -5.89 -13.07 -14.05
C ASN A 123 -5.01 -12.96 -15.31
N THR A 124 -5.26 -12.00 -16.17
CA THR A 124 -4.41 -11.80 -17.36
C THR A 124 -3.80 -10.42 -17.31
N GLY A 125 -2.69 -10.30 -16.58
CA GLY A 125 -1.92 -9.06 -16.59
C GLY A 125 -1.23 -8.91 -17.94
N GLU A 126 -1.33 -7.71 -18.52
CA GLU A 126 -0.55 -7.30 -19.68
C GLU A 126 0.52 -6.31 -19.25
N TYR A 127 1.71 -6.48 -19.80
CA TYR A 127 2.78 -5.50 -19.59
C TYR A 127 2.44 -4.18 -20.27
N LEU A 128 2.53 -3.09 -19.49
CA LEU A 128 2.35 -1.73 -19.98
C LEU A 128 3.66 -0.95 -19.87
N LYS A 129 4.07 -0.34 -20.97
CA LYS A 129 5.14 0.63 -20.93
C LYS A 129 4.64 1.93 -20.31
N GLY A 130 5.14 2.26 -19.13
CA GLY A 130 4.71 3.46 -18.41
C GLY A 130 5.42 3.65 -17.09
N SER A 131 5.15 4.76 -16.46
CA SER A 131 5.66 5.14 -15.15
C SER A 131 4.56 5.85 -14.39
N GLN A 132 4.16 5.30 -13.25
CA GLN A 132 3.07 5.83 -12.44
C GLN A 132 3.42 5.82 -10.96
N GLY A 133 2.73 6.64 -10.18
CA GLY A 133 2.83 6.70 -8.74
C GLY A 133 1.86 7.74 -8.18
N TYR A 134 1.97 8.00 -6.89
CA TYR A 134 1.14 9.00 -6.21
C TYR A 134 1.93 10.26 -5.89
N TYR A 135 1.24 11.39 -6.04
CA TYR A 135 1.59 12.66 -5.43
C TYR A 135 0.69 12.86 -4.20
N VAL A 136 1.28 13.18 -3.04
CA VAL A 136 0.55 13.26 -1.78
C VAL A 136 0.66 14.66 -1.22
N GLU A 137 -0.48 15.28 -0.92
CA GLU A 137 -0.59 16.58 -0.27
C GLU A 137 -1.20 16.40 1.12
N VAL A 138 -0.56 16.96 2.14
CA VAL A 138 -1.00 16.88 3.53
C VAL A 138 -1.52 18.23 3.98
N TYR A 139 -2.78 18.26 4.39
CA TYR A 139 -3.46 19.42 4.96
C TYR A 139 -3.78 19.15 6.44
N GLU A 140 -4.31 20.13 7.13
CA GLU A 140 -4.64 20.00 8.55
C GLU A 140 -5.79 19.02 8.84
N ASP A 141 -6.75 18.91 7.90
CA ASP A 141 -7.98 18.13 8.04
C ASP A 141 -8.05 16.92 7.08
N LYS A 142 -7.15 16.85 6.12
CA LYS A 142 -7.19 15.81 5.08
C LYS A 142 -5.84 15.57 4.40
N ILE A 143 -5.76 14.45 3.73
CA ILE A 143 -4.65 14.09 2.86
C ILE A 143 -5.21 13.79 1.47
N LEU A 144 -4.63 14.41 0.45
CA LEU A 144 -4.92 14.11 -0.94
C LEU A 144 -3.87 13.11 -1.46
N VAL A 145 -4.33 12.00 -2.03
CA VAL A 145 -3.48 10.99 -2.67
C VAL A 145 -3.85 10.96 -4.14
N LEU A 146 -2.98 11.52 -4.99
CA LEU A 146 -3.29 11.86 -6.37
C LEU A 146 -2.45 11.00 -7.32
N GLY A 147 -3.12 10.14 -8.10
CA GLY A 147 -2.47 9.29 -9.10
C GLY A 147 -1.86 10.11 -10.22
N ARG A 148 -0.61 9.82 -10.55
CA ARG A 148 0.16 10.51 -11.58
C ARG A 148 0.75 9.54 -12.59
N ASP A 149 0.50 9.78 -13.87
CA ASP A 149 1.21 9.19 -14.98
C ASP A 149 2.39 10.11 -15.33
N PHE A 150 3.59 9.67 -14.99
CA PHE A 150 4.82 10.44 -15.22
C PHE A 150 5.24 10.41 -16.69
N THR A 151 4.94 9.33 -17.41
CA THR A 151 5.28 9.20 -18.84
C THR A 151 4.54 10.23 -19.68
N ASN A 152 3.24 10.42 -19.42
CA ASN A 152 2.40 11.32 -20.17
C ASN A 152 2.15 12.66 -19.47
N SER A 153 2.75 12.87 -18.31
CA SER A 153 2.56 14.07 -17.48
C SER A 153 1.10 14.39 -17.21
N LYS A 154 0.29 13.36 -16.88
CA LYS A 154 -1.16 13.47 -16.65
C LYS A 154 -1.54 12.99 -15.25
N TRP A 155 -2.60 13.58 -14.71
CA TRP A 155 -3.29 13.02 -13.55
C TRP A 155 -4.12 11.80 -13.96
N ILE A 156 -4.30 10.86 -13.01
CA ILE A 156 -5.13 9.68 -13.17
C ILE A 156 -6.36 9.84 -12.27
N PRO A 157 -7.49 10.38 -12.78
CA PRO A 157 -8.64 10.72 -11.94
C PRO A 157 -9.23 9.54 -11.17
N SER A 158 -9.18 8.32 -11.75
CA SER A 158 -9.62 7.08 -11.08
C SER A 158 -8.80 6.70 -9.86
N ALA A 159 -7.62 7.29 -9.68
CA ALA A 159 -6.70 7.07 -8.57
C ALA A 159 -6.45 8.36 -7.77
N CYS A 160 -7.46 9.21 -7.65
CA CYS A 160 -7.40 10.41 -6.82
C CYS A 160 -8.33 10.23 -5.61
N PHE A 161 -7.76 10.27 -4.42
CA PHE A 161 -8.44 9.94 -3.18
C PHE A 161 -8.27 11.03 -2.14
N ILE A 162 -9.24 11.11 -1.22
CA ILE A 162 -9.21 12.00 -0.05
C ILE A 162 -9.28 11.11 1.19
N ALA A 163 -8.30 11.20 2.05
CA ALA A 163 -8.31 10.59 3.37
C ALA A 163 -8.50 11.70 4.43
N ASN A 164 -9.61 11.66 5.16
CA ASN A 164 -9.84 12.54 6.30
C ASN A 164 -9.06 12.03 7.52
N ILE A 165 -8.51 12.95 8.29
CA ILE A 165 -7.67 12.68 9.47
C ILE A 165 -8.20 13.39 10.71
#